data_af7ccdc9cef6e04e659e2067912ce44d
#
_entry.id   af7ccdc9cef6e04e659e2067912ce44d
#
_cell.length_a   1.000
_cell.length_b   1.000
_cell.length_c   1.000
_cell.angle_alpha   90.00
_cell.angle_beta   90.00
_cell.angle_gamma   90.00
#
_symmetry.space_group_name_H-M   'P 1'
#
loop_
_entity.id
_entity.type
_entity.pdbx_description
1 polymer ?
#
loop_
_entity_poly.entity_id
_entity_poly.type
_entity_poly.pdbx_seq_one_letter_code
_entity_poly.pdbx_strand_id
1 'polypeptide(L)'
;VEITDYIVSRLEKTAVFKNHVLVGVCGRAGAGKTTLVRKISSELKKKEIKNVMYSGDWRFNLDSAERKIWLQEKWKTGMDAYLYAINQFNWWNFDLIYKDLMLLRNGSPLQISNAYNRTTGRKDLEINIPQIERGVILFENCVLGGVDNLEILDIIVLVNTPDIICHQRILKKDERRRSLPEIMIRNLITTYSENVFFKILLDNFSAKTIACDSEGFQTSYPKIEEVSHIPVPISEKTFQQRKKAAIFCDLEGIIVKHESVPSERIEDIEFIEGSLEKLKEFKEKEYFIVLTSSRPSDKVFSVVEKIRSLGLEFDQIVCDLPVGPKIQISDSKDGKPRAEVYIAETNEGIKKLEIP
;
A
#
# COMPACT_ATOMS: atom_id res chain seq x y z
N VAL A 1 -26.74 -3.79 -5.63
CA VAL A 1 -26.27 -4.81 -6.59
C VAL A 1 -25.55 -5.88 -5.78
N GLU A 2 -25.82 -7.15 -6.08
CA GLU A 2 -25.05 -8.23 -5.47
C GLU A 2 -23.67 -8.30 -6.11
N ILE A 3 -22.63 -8.48 -5.29
CA ILE A 3 -21.24 -8.45 -5.78
C ILE A 3 -20.95 -9.53 -6.81
N THR A 4 -21.59 -10.69 -6.70
CA THR A 4 -21.42 -11.77 -7.67
C THR A 4 -21.93 -11.40 -9.06
N ASP A 5 -23.07 -10.72 -9.17
CA ASP A 5 -23.60 -10.26 -10.45
C ASP A 5 -22.70 -9.17 -11.06
N TYR A 6 -22.13 -8.32 -10.22
CA TYR A 6 -21.12 -7.34 -10.67
C TYR A 6 -19.89 -8.03 -11.24
N ILE A 7 -19.36 -9.05 -10.57
CA ILE A 7 -18.21 -9.83 -11.04
C ILE A 7 -18.53 -10.52 -12.36
N VAL A 8 -19.71 -11.16 -12.48
CA VAL A 8 -20.15 -11.83 -13.71
C VAL A 8 -20.25 -10.82 -14.87
N SER A 9 -20.89 -9.67 -14.65
CA SER A 9 -21.00 -8.62 -15.67
C SER A 9 -19.64 -8.10 -16.13
N ARG A 10 -18.68 -7.98 -15.19
CA ARG A 10 -17.31 -7.61 -15.54
C ARG A 10 -16.58 -8.73 -16.29
N LEU A 11 -16.81 -9.98 -15.92
CA LEU A 11 -16.26 -11.13 -16.60
C LEU A 11 -16.70 -11.15 -18.09
N GLU A 12 -17.97 -10.93 -18.35
CA GLU A 12 -18.52 -10.87 -19.71
C GLU A 12 -17.85 -9.78 -20.55
N LYS A 13 -17.65 -8.60 -19.98
CA LYS A 13 -16.96 -7.47 -20.64
C LYS A 13 -15.47 -7.71 -20.85
N THR A 14 -14.81 -8.36 -19.88
CA THR A 14 -13.35 -8.59 -19.88
C THR A 14 -12.99 -9.84 -20.70
N ALA A 15 -13.91 -10.76 -20.88
CA ALA A 15 -13.73 -12.01 -21.59
C ALA A 15 -13.35 -11.86 -23.08
N VAL A 16 -13.60 -10.69 -23.65
CA VAL A 16 -13.15 -10.38 -25.02
C VAL A 16 -11.62 -10.22 -25.08
N PHE A 17 -10.97 -9.89 -23.95
CA PHE A 17 -9.55 -9.54 -23.93
C PHE A 17 -8.70 -10.39 -22.97
N LYS A 18 -9.31 -11.10 -22.01
CA LYS A 18 -8.59 -11.86 -20.98
C LYS A 18 -9.28 -13.18 -20.65
N ASN A 19 -8.52 -14.25 -20.57
CA ASN A 19 -9.04 -15.57 -20.19
C ASN A 19 -9.38 -15.65 -18.69
N HIS A 20 -8.71 -14.88 -17.85
CA HIS A 20 -8.89 -14.90 -16.39
C HIS A 20 -9.14 -13.51 -15.83
N VAL A 21 -10.10 -13.42 -14.91
CA VAL A 21 -10.37 -12.21 -14.13
C VAL A 21 -9.84 -12.38 -12.72
N LEU A 22 -8.95 -11.49 -12.29
CA LEU A 22 -8.41 -11.44 -10.94
C LEU A 22 -9.29 -10.53 -10.07
N VAL A 23 -9.87 -11.10 -9.02
CA VAL A 23 -10.69 -10.40 -8.04
C VAL A 23 -9.97 -10.40 -6.69
N GLY A 24 -9.55 -9.24 -6.23
CA GLY A 24 -9.01 -9.07 -4.87
C GLY A 24 -10.13 -8.82 -3.86
N VAL A 25 -10.16 -9.55 -2.77
CA VAL A 25 -11.14 -9.37 -1.69
C VAL A 25 -10.39 -8.97 -0.41
N CYS A 26 -10.58 -7.75 0.03
CA CYS A 26 -9.94 -7.19 1.22
C CYS A 26 -10.96 -6.69 2.25
N GLY A 27 -10.46 -6.29 3.40
CA GLY A 27 -11.27 -5.79 4.50
C GLY A 27 -10.61 -6.09 5.83
N ARG A 28 -11.09 -5.50 6.90
CA ARG A 28 -10.53 -5.69 8.25
C ARG A 28 -10.47 -7.15 8.67
N ALA A 29 -9.58 -7.47 9.59
CA ALA A 29 -9.63 -8.75 10.31
C ALA A 29 -11.03 -8.90 10.94
N GLY A 30 -11.67 -10.06 10.75
CA GLY A 30 -13.04 -10.29 11.23
C GLY A 30 -14.16 -9.77 10.32
N ALA A 31 -13.87 -9.07 9.22
CA ALA A 31 -14.88 -8.52 8.31
C ALA A 31 -15.73 -9.57 7.57
N GLY A 32 -15.27 -10.82 7.48
CA GLY A 32 -16.01 -11.88 6.80
C GLY A 32 -15.52 -12.19 5.38
N LYS A 33 -14.33 -11.73 4.99
CA LYS A 33 -13.73 -11.95 3.67
C LYS A 33 -13.78 -13.40 3.18
N THR A 34 -13.26 -14.33 3.97
CA THR A 34 -13.24 -15.77 3.61
C THR A 34 -14.63 -16.34 3.41
N THR A 35 -15.61 -15.89 4.21
CA THR A 35 -17.02 -16.29 4.06
C THR A 35 -17.58 -15.76 2.74
N LEU A 36 -17.34 -14.49 2.44
CA LEU A 36 -17.76 -13.86 1.20
C LEU A 36 -17.11 -14.52 -0.03
N VAL A 37 -15.80 -14.78 0.02
CA VAL A 37 -15.09 -15.45 -1.09
C VAL A 37 -15.68 -16.84 -1.37
N ARG A 38 -15.99 -17.61 -0.32
CA ARG A 38 -16.66 -18.91 -0.47
C ARG A 38 -18.06 -18.78 -1.06
N LYS A 39 -18.83 -17.77 -0.64
CA LYS A 39 -20.15 -17.47 -1.21
C LYS A 39 -20.02 -17.12 -2.70
N ILE A 40 -19.14 -16.20 -3.05
CA ILE A 40 -18.86 -15.83 -4.46
C ILE A 40 -18.47 -17.08 -5.27
N SER A 41 -17.53 -17.86 -4.76
CA SER A 41 -17.09 -19.11 -5.42
C SER A 41 -18.24 -20.07 -5.66
N SER A 42 -19.15 -20.24 -4.69
CA SER A 42 -20.32 -21.09 -4.80
C SER A 42 -21.30 -20.59 -5.86
N GLU A 43 -21.59 -19.28 -5.87
CA GLU A 43 -22.48 -18.67 -6.86
C GLU A 43 -21.92 -18.72 -8.28
N LEU A 44 -20.61 -18.50 -8.43
CA LEU A 44 -19.93 -18.67 -9.74
C LEU A 44 -20.05 -20.11 -10.25
N LYS A 45 -19.90 -21.10 -9.36
CA LYS A 45 -20.10 -22.52 -9.72
C LYS A 45 -21.52 -22.85 -10.15
N LYS A 46 -22.55 -22.28 -9.51
CA LYS A 46 -23.95 -22.43 -9.95
C LYS A 46 -24.19 -21.86 -11.34
N LYS A 47 -23.42 -20.86 -11.74
CA LYS A 47 -23.45 -20.24 -13.06
C LYS A 47 -22.47 -20.92 -14.04
N GLU A 48 -21.94 -22.10 -13.69
CA GLU A 48 -20.95 -22.87 -14.48
C GLU A 48 -19.64 -22.11 -14.78
N ILE A 49 -19.33 -21.06 -13.99
CA ILE A 49 -18.11 -20.29 -14.14
C ILE A 49 -17.00 -20.92 -13.29
N LYS A 50 -15.94 -21.39 -13.96
CA LYS A 50 -14.75 -21.94 -13.29
C LYS A 50 -14.11 -20.87 -12.40
N ASN A 51 -13.73 -21.23 -11.18
CA ASN A 51 -13.05 -20.32 -10.29
C ASN A 51 -12.12 -21.05 -9.33
N VAL A 52 -11.09 -20.34 -8.89
CA VAL A 52 -10.16 -20.79 -7.86
C VAL A 52 -10.07 -19.74 -6.76
N MET A 53 -9.81 -20.19 -5.54
CA MET A 53 -9.57 -19.30 -4.39
C MET A 53 -8.08 -19.35 -4.06
N TYR A 54 -7.50 -18.17 -3.88
CA TYR A 54 -6.13 -17.97 -3.42
C TYR A 54 -6.14 -17.16 -2.14
N SER A 55 -5.53 -17.69 -1.07
CA SER A 55 -5.39 -16.98 0.19
C SER A 55 -4.00 -16.39 0.33
N GLY A 56 -3.91 -15.08 0.59
CA GLY A 56 -2.64 -14.43 0.88
C GLY A 56 -1.95 -15.00 2.12
N ASP A 57 -2.71 -15.55 3.07
CA ASP A 57 -2.16 -16.15 4.28
C ASP A 57 -1.16 -17.29 3.96
N TRP A 58 -1.27 -17.96 2.83
CA TRP A 58 -0.32 -19.01 2.44
C TRP A 58 1.12 -18.50 2.31
N ARG A 59 1.28 -17.22 2.04
CA ARG A 59 2.57 -16.54 1.82
C ARG A 59 2.99 -15.65 3.01
N PHE A 60 2.57 -15.98 4.24
CA PHE A 60 3.15 -15.35 5.41
C PHE A 60 4.68 -15.56 5.46
N ASN A 61 5.43 -14.50 5.76
CA ASN A 61 6.88 -14.56 5.90
C ASN A 61 7.29 -15.45 7.08
N LEU A 62 6.57 -15.32 8.20
CA LEU A 62 6.83 -16.02 9.46
C LEU A 62 5.60 -16.82 9.89
N ASP A 63 5.82 -17.94 10.54
CA ASP A 63 4.75 -18.65 11.23
C ASP A 63 4.28 -17.92 12.50
N SER A 64 3.27 -18.47 13.19
CA SER A 64 2.71 -17.79 14.37
C SER A 64 3.70 -17.66 15.53
N ALA A 65 4.56 -18.65 15.76
CA ALA A 65 5.53 -18.65 16.83
C ALA A 65 6.70 -17.71 16.50
N GLU A 66 7.24 -17.83 15.30
CA GLU A 66 8.31 -16.97 14.79
C GLU A 66 7.91 -15.49 14.81
N ARG A 67 6.69 -15.17 14.36
CA ARG A 67 6.17 -13.79 14.36
C ARG A 67 6.03 -13.24 15.79
N LYS A 68 5.62 -14.05 16.75
CA LYS A 68 5.54 -13.62 18.14
C LYS A 68 6.92 -13.26 18.69
N ILE A 69 7.93 -14.10 18.45
CA ILE A 69 9.32 -13.85 18.85
C ILE A 69 9.84 -12.59 18.15
N TRP A 70 9.65 -12.49 16.85
CA TRP A 70 10.09 -11.34 16.04
C TRP A 70 9.50 -10.01 16.55
N LEU A 71 8.20 -9.96 16.85
CA LEU A 71 7.56 -8.77 17.41
C LEU A 71 8.16 -8.39 18.78
N GLN A 72 8.45 -9.37 19.64
CA GLN A 72 9.05 -9.13 20.94
C GLN A 72 10.50 -8.61 20.82
N GLU A 73 11.28 -9.16 19.91
CA GLU A 73 12.65 -8.72 19.64
C GLU A 73 12.67 -7.29 19.08
N LYS A 74 11.79 -6.98 18.13
CA LYS A 74 11.68 -5.64 17.57
C LYS A 74 11.21 -4.61 18.58
N TRP A 75 10.33 -4.98 19.51
CA TRP A 75 9.97 -4.13 20.64
C TRP A 75 11.19 -3.77 21.51
N LYS A 76 12.05 -4.75 21.80
CA LYS A 76 13.28 -4.53 22.57
C LYS A 76 14.33 -3.69 21.85
N THR A 77 14.33 -3.74 20.51
CA THR A 77 15.28 -2.99 19.68
C THR A 77 14.95 -1.50 19.66
N GLY A 78 13.67 -1.11 19.75
CA GLY A 78 13.24 0.27 19.79
C GLY A 78 11.95 0.52 19.00
N MET A 79 11.40 1.72 19.13
CA MET A 79 10.10 2.07 18.59
C MET A 79 10.04 1.93 17.06
N ASP A 80 11.05 2.40 16.34
CA ASP A 80 11.06 2.34 14.86
C ASP A 80 11.07 0.90 14.36
N ALA A 81 11.86 0.04 14.98
CA ALA A 81 11.88 -1.39 14.67
C ALA A 81 10.55 -2.07 14.96
N TYR A 82 9.89 -1.65 16.04
CA TYR A 82 8.57 -2.16 16.39
C TYR A 82 7.49 -1.69 15.42
N LEU A 83 7.48 -0.40 15.05
CA LEU A 83 6.56 0.15 14.05
C LEU A 83 6.70 -0.57 12.69
N TYR A 84 7.93 -0.88 12.29
CA TYR A 84 8.18 -1.71 11.10
C TYR A 84 7.55 -3.10 11.25
N ALA A 85 7.73 -3.74 12.41
CA ALA A 85 7.27 -5.11 12.64
C ALA A 85 5.74 -5.23 12.75
N ILE A 86 5.06 -4.23 13.31
CA ILE A 86 3.59 -4.24 13.41
C ILE A 86 2.90 -3.90 12.09
N ASN A 87 3.63 -3.35 11.14
CA ASN A 87 3.08 -3.05 9.83
C ASN A 87 2.79 -4.34 9.07
N GLN A 88 1.51 -4.60 8.80
CA GLN A 88 1.06 -5.82 8.15
C GLN A 88 1.63 -6.00 6.73
N PHE A 89 2.03 -4.94 6.03
CA PHE A 89 2.69 -5.07 4.74
C PHE A 89 3.99 -5.90 4.81
N ASN A 90 4.63 -5.99 5.99
CA ASN A 90 5.82 -6.80 6.22
C ASN A 90 5.52 -8.25 6.63
N TRP A 91 4.25 -8.61 6.80
CA TRP A 91 3.86 -9.94 7.25
C TRP A 91 3.75 -10.96 6.13
N TRP A 92 3.47 -10.51 4.91
CA TRP A 92 3.32 -11.37 3.74
C TRP A 92 4.42 -11.13 2.72
N ASN A 93 4.76 -12.17 1.98
CA ASN A 93 5.65 -12.07 0.82
C ASN A 93 4.83 -11.65 -0.41
N PHE A 94 4.63 -10.36 -0.60
CA PHE A 94 3.84 -9.83 -1.71
C PHE A 94 4.47 -10.07 -3.08
N ASP A 95 5.79 -10.23 -3.17
CA ASP A 95 6.48 -10.61 -4.41
C ASP A 95 6.10 -12.03 -4.85
N LEU A 96 6.03 -12.97 -3.90
CA LEU A 96 5.56 -14.31 -4.20
C LEU A 96 4.07 -14.34 -4.50
N ILE A 97 3.25 -13.58 -3.77
CA ILE A 97 1.82 -13.43 -4.07
C ILE A 97 1.63 -12.91 -5.50
N TYR A 98 2.36 -11.87 -5.89
CA TYR A 98 2.32 -11.34 -7.25
C TYR A 98 2.64 -12.41 -8.30
N LYS A 99 3.75 -13.14 -8.10
CA LYS A 99 4.16 -14.22 -9.01
C LYS A 99 3.13 -15.33 -9.11
N ASP A 100 2.57 -15.77 -7.99
CA ASP A 100 1.53 -16.79 -7.94
C ASP A 100 0.27 -16.34 -8.70
N LEU A 101 -0.18 -15.09 -8.47
CA LEU A 101 -1.34 -14.54 -9.16
C LEU A 101 -1.10 -14.40 -10.67
N MET A 102 0.11 -14.03 -11.08
CA MET A 102 0.46 -13.98 -12.51
C MET A 102 0.53 -15.36 -13.16
N LEU A 103 1.01 -16.39 -12.46
CA LEU A 103 0.94 -17.78 -12.94
C LEU A 103 -0.51 -18.21 -13.16
N LEU A 104 -1.37 -17.99 -12.17
CA LEU A 104 -2.79 -18.32 -12.27
C LEU A 104 -3.49 -17.52 -13.37
N ARG A 105 -3.16 -16.23 -13.52
CA ARG A 105 -3.70 -15.37 -14.59
C ARG A 105 -3.34 -15.88 -15.98
N ASN A 106 -2.16 -16.47 -16.13
CA ASN A 106 -1.70 -17.07 -17.39
C ASN A 106 -2.24 -18.49 -17.60
N GLY A 107 -3.12 -18.97 -16.72
CA GLY A 107 -3.71 -20.29 -16.79
C GLY A 107 -2.78 -21.42 -16.38
N SER A 108 -1.66 -21.12 -15.72
CA SER A 108 -0.72 -22.13 -15.24
C SER A 108 -1.18 -22.73 -13.92
N PRO A 109 -0.92 -24.01 -13.64
CA PRO A 109 -1.17 -24.59 -12.33
C PRO A 109 -0.21 -23.98 -11.30
N LEU A 110 -0.62 -23.96 -10.03
CA LEU A 110 0.17 -23.45 -8.93
C LEU A 110 0.35 -24.51 -7.85
N GLN A 111 1.60 -24.72 -7.44
CA GLN A 111 1.96 -25.55 -6.30
C GLN A 111 2.72 -24.71 -5.27
N ILE A 112 2.29 -24.80 -4.00
CA ILE A 112 2.95 -24.11 -2.90
C ILE A 112 3.24 -25.14 -1.81
N SER A 113 4.51 -25.40 -1.57
CA SER A 113 4.97 -26.20 -0.45
C SER A 113 5.23 -25.30 0.76
N ASN A 114 5.00 -25.84 1.94
CA ASN A 114 5.19 -25.14 3.21
C ASN A 114 4.35 -23.83 3.30
N ALA A 115 3.15 -23.84 2.75
CA ALA A 115 2.23 -22.73 2.91
C ALA A 115 1.79 -22.59 4.38
N TYR A 116 1.54 -21.35 4.82
CA TYR A 116 1.08 -21.12 6.17
C TYR A 116 -0.33 -21.70 6.39
N ASN A 117 -0.44 -22.52 7.39
CA ASN A 117 -1.67 -23.16 7.83
C ASN A 117 -2.29 -22.39 8.99
N ARG A 118 -3.42 -21.79 8.74
CA ARG A 118 -4.14 -20.97 9.74
C ARG A 118 -4.65 -21.79 10.92
N THR A 119 -4.86 -23.10 10.75
CA THR A 119 -5.35 -24.01 11.81
C THR A 119 -4.24 -24.37 12.79
N THR A 120 -3.06 -24.73 12.29
CA THR A 120 -1.90 -25.12 13.09
C THR A 120 -1.04 -23.92 13.51
N GLY A 121 -1.13 -22.82 12.76
CA GLY A 121 -0.26 -21.65 12.92
C GLY A 121 1.16 -21.88 12.40
N ARG A 122 1.41 -22.95 11.64
CA ARG A 122 2.71 -23.36 11.09
C ARG A 122 2.72 -23.28 9.58
N LYS A 123 3.89 -23.42 8.99
CA LYS A 123 4.10 -23.59 7.56
C LYS A 123 4.16 -25.08 7.22
N ASP A 124 3.03 -25.73 7.25
CA ASP A 124 2.89 -27.20 7.08
C ASP A 124 1.82 -27.59 6.05
N LEU A 125 1.38 -26.66 5.22
CA LEU A 125 0.31 -26.90 4.26
C LEU A 125 0.88 -27.03 2.84
N GLU A 126 0.39 -28.03 2.09
CA GLU A 126 0.63 -28.17 0.66
C GLU A 126 -0.59 -27.70 -0.11
N ILE A 127 -0.39 -26.76 -1.04
CA ILE A 127 -1.44 -26.20 -1.89
C ILE A 127 -1.21 -26.62 -3.32
N ASN A 128 -2.24 -27.16 -3.93
CA ASN A 128 -2.27 -27.51 -5.35
C ASN A 128 -3.50 -26.85 -5.99
N ILE A 129 -3.28 -25.89 -6.87
CA ILE A 129 -4.31 -25.28 -7.69
C ILE A 129 -4.13 -25.81 -9.12
N PRO A 130 -5.12 -26.53 -9.66
CA PRO A 130 -5.02 -27.06 -11.01
C PRO A 130 -5.12 -25.94 -12.03
N GLN A 131 -4.67 -26.21 -13.24
CA GLN A 131 -4.88 -25.34 -14.39
C GLN A 131 -6.36 -25.11 -14.64
N ILE A 132 -6.73 -23.86 -14.90
CA ILE A 132 -8.04 -23.48 -15.43
C ILE A 132 -7.86 -22.75 -16.75
N GLU A 133 -8.61 -23.12 -17.78
CA GLU A 133 -8.49 -22.51 -19.10
C GLU A 133 -9.05 -21.09 -19.13
N ARG A 134 -10.16 -20.88 -18.41
CA ARG A 134 -10.85 -19.59 -18.30
C ARG A 134 -11.64 -19.54 -16.99
N GLY A 135 -11.64 -18.39 -16.31
CA GLY A 135 -12.44 -18.25 -15.10
C GLY A 135 -12.03 -17.10 -14.20
N VAL A 136 -12.42 -17.20 -12.94
CA VAL A 136 -12.18 -16.18 -11.91
C VAL A 136 -11.16 -16.68 -10.90
N ILE A 137 -10.19 -15.83 -10.58
CA ILE A 137 -9.24 -16.04 -9.50
C ILE A 137 -9.65 -15.12 -8.37
N LEU A 138 -10.07 -15.69 -7.26
CA LEU A 138 -10.52 -15.00 -6.05
C LEU A 138 -9.34 -14.93 -5.06
N PHE A 139 -8.67 -13.81 -4.99
CA PHE A 139 -7.58 -13.54 -4.05
C PHE A 139 -8.10 -12.87 -2.79
N GLU A 140 -7.93 -13.48 -1.61
CA GLU A 140 -8.32 -12.88 -0.34
C GLU A 140 -7.12 -12.54 0.54
N ASN A 141 -7.12 -11.33 1.12
CA ASN A 141 -6.23 -10.95 2.23
C ASN A 141 -6.78 -9.72 2.98
N CYS A 142 -6.25 -9.41 4.15
CA CYS A 142 -6.57 -8.15 4.83
C CYS A 142 -6.02 -6.96 4.04
N VAL A 143 -4.77 -7.06 3.61
CA VAL A 143 -4.04 -6.11 2.77
C VAL A 143 -3.63 -6.84 1.49
N LEU A 144 -4.06 -6.38 0.33
CA LEU A 144 -3.82 -7.08 -0.95
C LEU A 144 -2.40 -6.87 -1.51
N GLY A 145 -1.59 -6.05 -0.86
CA GLY A 145 -0.22 -5.76 -1.27
C GLY A 145 0.02 -4.31 -1.62
N GLY A 146 1.16 -4.03 -2.20
CA GLY A 146 1.52 -2.72 -2.72
C GLY A 146 0.86 -2.40 -4.07
N VAL A 147 1.27 -1.29 -4.69
CA VAL A 147 0.72 -0.81 -5.96
C VAL A 147 0.76 -1.89 -7.04
N ASP A 148 1.90 -2.57 -7.21
CA ASP A 148 2.08 -3.61 -8.23
C ASP A 148 1.05 -4.74 -8.10
N ASN A 149 0.79 -5.18 -6.86
CA ASN A 149 -0.22 -6.22 -6.60
C ASN A 149 -1.64 -5.71 -6.89
N LEU A 150 -1.92 -4.43 -6.59
CA LEU A 150 -3.22 -3.83 -6.84
C LEU A 150 -3.45 -3.61 -8.34
N GLU A 151 -2.44 -3.23 -9.10
CA GLU A 151 -2.53 -3.00 -10.54
C GLU A 151 -2.98 -4.22 -11.33
N ILE A 152 -2.49 -5.40 -10.97
CA ILE A 152 -2.87 -6.64 -11.66
C ILE A 152 -4.30 -7.10 -11.37
N LEU A 153 -4.97 -6.58 -10.36
CA LEU A 153 -6.35 -6.94 -10.05
C LEU A 153 -7.31 -6.23 -11.00
N ASP A 154 -8.27 -6.96 -11.54
CA ASP A 154 -9.30 -6.41 -12.43
C ASP A 154 -10.47 -5.81 -11.64
N ILE A 155 -10.76 -6.39 -10.48
CA ILE A 155 -11.81 -5.96 -9.54
C ILE A 155 -11.27 -6.05 -8.12
N ILE A 156 -11.60 -5.07 -7.29
CA ILE A 156 -11.29 -5.10 -5.86
C ILE A 156 -12.59 -5.00 -5.07
N VAL A 157 -12.78 -5.93 -4.16
CA VAL A 157 -13.94 -5.99 -3.26
C VAL A 157 -13.46 -5.63 -1.86
N LEU A 158 -13.93 -4.50 -1.35
CA LEU A 158 -13.67 -4.05 0.02
C LEU A 158 -14.84 -4.45 0.91
N VAL A 159 -14.62 -5.42 1.80
CA VAL A 159 -15.65 -5.86 2.76
C VAL A 159 -15.72 -4.87 3.91
N ASN A 160 -16.75 -4.02 3.86
CA ASN A 160 -17.01 -2.95 4.82
C ASN A 160 -17.95 -3.43 5.94
N THR A 161 -17.40 -4.13 6.92
CA THR A 161 -18.12 -4.55 8.13
C THR A 161 -17.77 -3.59 9.27
N PRO A 162 -18.74 -3.12 10.07
CA PRO A 162 -18.50 -2.24 11.20
C PRO A 162 -17.44 -2.80 12.16
N ASP A 163 -16.55 -1.96 12.65
CA ASP A 163 -15.40 -2.34 13.49
C ASP A 163 -15.83 -3.12 14.73
N ILE A 164 -16.93 -2.72 15.36
CA ILE A 164 -17.46 -3.41 16.53
C ILE A 164 -17.80 -4.87 16.22
N ILE A 165 -18.36 -5.14 15.04
CA ILE A 165 -18.70 -6.50 14.60
C ILE A 165 -17.42 -7.28 14.28
N CYS A 166 -16.44 -6.64 13.65
CA CYS A 166 -15.13 -7.25 13.39
C CYS A 166 -14.46 -7.66 14.70
N HIS A 167 -14.43 -6.78 15.70
CA HIS A 167 -13.85 -7.05 17.01
C HIS A 167 -14.57 -8.18 17.75
N GLN A 168 -15.89 -8.19 17.77
CA GLN A 168 -16.68 -9.27 18.39
C GLN A 168 -16.37 -10.63 17.75
N ARG A 169 -16.27 -10.67 16.41
CA ARG A 169 -15.93 -11.92 15.69
C ARG A 169 -14.51 -12.39 16.00
N ILE A 170 -13.56 -11.46 16.13
CA ILE A 170 -12.18 -11.79 16.48
C ILE A 170 -12.11 -12.30 17.93
N LEU A 171 -12.75 -11.62 18.86
CA LEU A 171 -12.83 -12.06 20.26
C LEU A 171 -13.32 -13.50 20.35
N LYS A 172 -14.48 -13.78 19.78
CA LYS A 172 -15.09 -15.12 19.77
C LYS A 172 -14.20 -16.19 19.13
N LYS A 173 -13.45 -15.83 18.09
CA LYS A 173 -12.57 -16.74 17.35
C LYS A 173 -11.28 -17.04 18.08
N ASP A 174 -10.69 -16.02 18.71
CA ASP A 174 -9.35 -16.08 19.28
C ASP A 174 -9.35 -16.32 20.81
N GLU A 175 -10.51 -16.26 21.50
CA GLU A 175 -10.64 -16.46 22.95
C GLU A 175 -10.02 -17.78 23.46
N ARG A 176 -10.03 -18.82 22.62
CA ARG A 176 -9.42 -20.12 22.96
C ARG A 176 -7.91 -20.19 22.73
N ARG A 177 -7.33 -19.18 22.12
CA ARG A 177 -5.92 -19.19 21.68
C ARG A 177 -5.09 -18.08 22.29
N ARG A 178 -5.73 -17.00 22.75
CA ARG A 178 -5.07 -15.78 23.21
C ARG A 178 -5.80 -15.20 24.40
N SER A 179 -5.03 -14.52 25.27
CA SER A 179 -5.61 -13.68 26.31
C SER A 179 -6.29 -12.45 25.73
N LEU A 180 -7.23 -11.88 26.46
CA LEU A 180 -7.94 -10.66 26.06
C LEU A 180 -6.97 -9.48 25.75
N PRO A 181 -5.93 -9.19 26.56
CA PRO A 181 -4.95 -8.16 26.23
C PRO A 181 -4.23 -8.41 24.90
N GLU A 182 -3.83 -9.66 24.63
CA GLU A 182 -3.17 -10.01 23.35
C GLU A 182 -4.09 -9.76 22.16
N ILE A 183 -5.39 -10.05 22.28
CA ILE A 183 -6.39 -9.79 21.23
C ILE A 183 -6.56 -8.28 21.02
N MET A 184 -6.66 -7.51 22.09
CA MET A 184 -6.81 -6.05 22.02
C MET A 184 -5.60 -5.37 21.37
N ILE A 185 -4.39 -5.73 21.80
CA ILE A 185 -3.14 -5.21 21.22
C ILE A 185 -3.07 -5.56 19.73
N ARG A 186 -3.38 -6.79 19.37
CA ARG A 186 -3.38 -7.23 17.99
C ARG A 186 -4.37 -6.42 17.14
N ASN A 187 -5.58 -6.17 17.65
CA ASN A 187 -6.57 -5.40 16.93
C ASN A 187 -6.10 -3.96 16.68
N LEU A 188 -5.49 -3.32 17.67
CA LEU A 188 -4.91 -1.97 17.52
C LEU A 188 -3.83 -1.96 16.42
N ILE A 189 -2.92 -2.92 16.47
CA ILE A 189 -1.83 -3.06 15.50
C ILE A 189 -2.37 -3.26 14.08
N THR A 190 -3.32 -4.17 13.90
CA THR A 190 -3.85 -4.51 12.57
C THR A 190 -4.71 -3.40 11.99
N THR A 191 -5.56 -2.78 12.79
CA THR A 191 -6.43 -1.66 12.36
C THR A 191 -5.62 -0.53 11.72
N TYR A 192 -4.47 -0.26 12.27
CA TYR A 192 -3.59 0.79 11.80
C TYR A 192 -3.11 0.56 10.35
N SER A 193 -2.50 -0.59 10.07
CA SER A 193 -2.03 -0.94 8.73
C SER A 193 -3.18 -1.08 7.73
N GLU A 194 -4.34 -1.56 8.19
CA GLU A 194 -5.53 -1.70 7.39
C GLU A 194 -6.08 -0.33 6.95
N ASN A 195 -6.07 0.68 7.84
CA ASN A 195 -6.49 2.05 7.50
C ASN A 195 -5.58 2.66 6.43
N VAL A 196 -4.25 2.51 6.58
CA VAL A 196 -3.29 2.97 5.57
C VAL A 196 -3.57 2.32 4.22
N PHE A 197 -3.77 1.00 4.21
CA PHE A 197 -4.07 0.27 2.98
C PHE A 197 -5.38 0.74 2.34
N PHE A 198 -6.45 0.91 3.12
CA PHE A 198 -7.74 1.36 2.57
C PHE A 198 -7.65 2.79 2.02
N LYS A 199 -6.86 3.67 2.64
CA LYS A 199 -6.61 5.00 2.08
C LYS A 199 -5.93 4.90 0.72
N ILE A 200 -4.84 4.16 0.59
CA ILE A 200 -4.15 3.92 -0.69
C ILE A 200 -5.12 3.36 -1.74
N LEU A 201 -5.93 2.38 -1.33
CA LEU A 201 -6.89 1.72 -2.20
C LEU A 201 -7.92 2.70 -2.76
N LEU A 202 -8.52 3.54 -1.90
CA LEU A 202 -9.57 4.46 -2.29
C LEU A 202 -9.04 5.66 -3.06
N ASP A 203 -7.85 6.16 -2.70
CA ASP A 203 -7.23 7.29 -3.38
C ASP A 203 -6.77 6.93 -4.81
N ASN A 204 -6.26 5.70 -5.03
CA ASN A 204 -5.62 5.34 -6.29
C ASN A 204 -6.40 4.31 -7.13
N PHE A 205 -7.26 3.50 -6.52
CA PHE A 205 -7.91 2.37 -7.18
C PHE A 205 -9.44 2.36 -7.02
N SER A 206 -10.05 3.48 -6.65
CA SER A 206 -11.51 3.59 -6.45
C SER A 206 -12.32 3.17 -7.69
N ALA A 207 -11.81 3.44 -8.90
CA ALA A 207 -12.47 3.09 -10.17
C ALA A 207 -12.70 1.58 -10.36
N LYS A 208 -11.89 0.72 -9.73
CA LYS A 208 -12.04 -0.74 -9.77
C LYS A 208 -12.39 -1.37 -8.42
N THR A 209 -12.65 -0.54 -7.40
CA THR A 209 -13.01 -0.97 -6.05
C THR A 209 -14.51 -0.83 -5.84
N ILE A 210 -15.12 -1.85 -5.27
CA ILE A 210 -16.50 -1.84 -4.83
C ILE A 210 -16.56 -2.23 -3.35
N ALA A 211 -17.28 -1.45 -2.54
CA ALA A 211 -17.52 -1.78 -1.14
C ALA A 211 -18.80 -2.61 -1.00
N CYS A 212 -18.75 -3.64 -0.17
CA CYS A 212 -19.91 -4.46 0.16
C CYS A 212 -19.89 -4.87 1.63
N ASP A 213 -21.02 -5.32 2.14
CA ASP A 213 -21.10 -5.97 3.46
C ASP A 213 -20.59 -7.43 3.40
N SER A 214 -20.65 -8.12 4.55
CA SER A 214 -20.22 -9.53 4.63
C SER A 214 -21.14 -10.50 3.88
N GLU A 215 -22.33 -10.06 3.47
CA GLU A 215 -23.29 -10.83 2.67
C GLU A 215 -23.14 -10.57 1.16
N GLY A 216 -22.34 -9.59 0.78
CA GLY A 216 -22.03 -9.27 -0.61
C GLY A 216 -22.96 -8.22 -1.23
N PHE A 217 -23.71 -7.48 -0.43
CA PHE A 217 -24.50 -6.36 -0.92
C PHE A 217 -23.70 -5.08 -0.91
N GLN A 218 -23.79 -4.32 -1.99
CA GLN A 218 -23.07 -3.06 -2.13
C GLN A 218 -23.39 -2.08 -1.00
N THR A 219 -22.35 -1.49 -0.43
CA THR A 219 -22.43 -0.47 0.63
C THR A 219 -21.64 0.79 0.24
N SER A 220 -21.73 1.83 1.07
CA SER A 220 -20.79 2.95 0.99
C SER A 220 -19.38 2.53 1.40
N TYR A 221 -18.38 3.30 0.98
CA TYR A 221 -17.02 3.13 1.45
C TYR A 221 -16.90 3.44 2.96
N PRO A 222 -16.01 2.76 3.68
CA PRO A 222 -15.76 3.10 5.08
C PRO A 222 -15.24 4.53 5.19
N LYS A 223 -15.66 5.24 6.23
CA LYS A 223 -14.99 6.46 6.64
C LYS A 223 -13.64 6.06 7.24
N ILE A 224 -12.57 6.45 6.59
CA ILE A 224 -11.22 6.24 7.10
C ILE A 224 -10.87 7.50 7.90
N GLU A 225 -10.67 7.35 9.21
CA GLU A 225 -10.13 8.43 10.03
C GLU A 225 -8.74 8.79 9.49
N GLU A 226 -8.41 10.08 9.45
CA GLU A 226 -7.11 10.54 9.00
C GLU A 226 -6.02 9.83 9.78
N VAL A 227 -5.30 8.97 9.10
CA VAL A 227 -4.14 8.29 9.67
C VAL A 227 -2.98 9.24 9.48
N SER A 228 -2.55 9.86 10.58
CA SER A 228 -1.32 10.66 10.61
C SER A 228 -0.17 9.79 10.07
N HIS A 229 0.47 10.30 9.04
CA HIS A 229 1.68 9.87 8.35
C HIS A 229 2.43 8.68 8.92
N ILE A 230 2.12 7.51 8.38
CA ILE A 230 3.01 6.37 8.50
C ILE A 230 3.60 6.10 7.14
N PRO A 231 4.92 5.99 7.05
CA PRO A 231 5.52 5.56 5.80
C PRO A 231 4.96 4.19 5.42
N VAL A 232 4.25 4.13 4.29
CA VAL A 232 3.98 2.85 3.62
C VAL A 232 5.35 2.21 3.42
N PRO A 233 5.57 0.96 3.85
CA PRO A 233 6.84 0.33 3.57
C PRO A 233 7.00 0.32 2.06
N ILE A 234 7.94 1.10 1.61
CA ILE A 234 8.50 0.99 0.28
C ILE A 234 9.05 -0.42 0.23
N SER A 235 8.67 -1.23 -0.75
CA SER A 235 9.13 -2.61 -0.85
C SER A 235 10.66 -2.65 -0.72
N GLU A 236 11.23 -3.71 -0.14
CA GLU A 236 12.69 -3.89 -0.10
C GLU A 236 13.32 -3.75 -1.49
N LYS A 237 12.62 -4.16 -2.56
CA LYS A 237 13.02 -3.90 -3.95
C LYS A 237 13.22 -2.41 -4.25
N THR A 238 12.30 -1.55 -3.82
CA THR A 238 12.42 -0.11 -3.99
C THR A 238 13.61 0.42 -3.18
N PHE A 239 13.89 -0.15 -2.03
CA PHE A 239 15.05 0.21 -1.21
C PHE A 239 16.38 -0.34 -1.80
N GLN A 240 16.40 -1.57 -2.32
CA GLN A 240 17.59 -2.17 -2.95
C GLN A 240 17.88 -1.59 -4.33
N GLN A 241 16.89 -1.14 -5.07
CA GLN A 241 17.06 -0.44 -6.35
C GLN A 241 17.51 1.01 -6.16
N ARG A 242 17.25 1.63 -5.01
CA ARG A 242 17.66 3.01 -4.72
C ARG A 242 19.08 3.04 -4.17
N LYS A 243 20.06 2.92 -5.08
CA LYS A 243 21.51 3.02 -4.74
C LYS A 243 21.94 4.45 -4.42
N LYS A 244 21.07 5.47 -4.49
CA LYS A 244 21.45 6.87 -4.33
C LYS A 244 20.69 7.55 -3.17
N ALA A 245 21.25 8.69 -2.75
CA ALA A 245 20.76 9.45 -1.60
C ALA A 245 19.36 10.02 -1.82
N ALA A 246 18.67 10.37 -0.72
CA ALA A 246 17.45 11.16 -0.76
C ALA A 246 17.79 12.65 -0.80
N ILE A 247 17.13 13.39 -1.68
CA ILE A 247 17.20 14.84 -1.80
C ILE A 247 15.95 15.42 -1.17
N PHE A 248 16.11 16.19 -0.10
CA PHE A 248 15.04 17.00 0.47
C PHE A 248 15.07 18.37 -0.19
N CYS A 249 14.09 18.67 -1.02
CA CYS A 249 14.03 19.88 -1.81
C CYS A 249 12.89 20.75 -1.33
N ASP A 250 13.19 22.01 -1.03
CA ASP A 250 12.15 22.98 -0.66
C ASP A 250 11.37 23.43 -1.90
N LEU A 251 10.07 23.67 -1.73
CA LEU A 251 9.23 24.16 -2.82
C LEU A 251 9.52 25.65 -3.09
N GLU A 252 9.41 26.47 -2.04
CA GLU A 252 9.55 27.91 -2.11
C GLU A 252 11.02 28.33 -2.21
N GLY A 253 11.33 29.21 -3.15
CA GLY A 253 12.67 29.73 -3.37
C GLY A 253 13.62 28.81 -4.11
N ILE A 254 13.21 27.54 -4.32
CA ILE A 254 14.00 26.53 -5.06
C ILE A 254 13.30 26.12 -6.35
N ILE A 255 12.04 25.77 -6.30
CA ILE A 255 11.24 25.34 -7.46
C ILE A 255 10.34 26.46 -7.95
N VAL A 256 9.65 27.11 -7.02
CA VAL A 256 8.82 28.27 -7.29
C VAL A 256 9.36 29.49 -6.59
N LYS A 257 9.15 30.68 -7.16
CA LYS A 257 9.60 31.92 -6.54
C LYS A 257 8.94 32.09 -5.16
N HIS A 258 9.75 32.55 -4.20
CA HIS A 258 9.27 32.86 -2.86
C HIS A 258 8.41 34.14 -2.93
N GLU A 259 7.14 34.00 -2.67
CA GLU A 259 6.20 35.10 -2.64
C GLU A 259 5.86 35.47 -1.20
N SER A 260 5.77 36.77 -0.92
CA SER A 260 5.33 37.27 0.37
C SER A 260 3.85 37.00 0.65
N VAL A 261 3.05 36.77 -0.39
CA VAL A 261 1.65 36.36 -0.32
C VAL A 261 1.48 35.14 -1.22
N PRO A 262 0.96 34.01 -0.71
CA PRO A 262 0.71 32.82 -1.53
C PRO A 262 -0.26 33.17 -2.65
N SER A 263 0.12 32.92 -3.90
CA SER A 263 -0.80 33.06 -5.04
C SER A 263 -1.95 32.07 -4.89
N GLU A 264 -3.19 32.57 -4.97
CA GLU A 264 -4.38 31.73 -4.93
C GLU A 264 -4.66 31.06 -6.29
N ARG A 265 -4.01 31.53 -7.35
CA ARG A 265 -4.19 31.02 -8.72
C ARG A 265 -2.94 30.29 -9.17
N ILE A 266 -3.12 29.05 -9.61
CA ILE A 266 -2.04 28.20 -10.14
C ILE A 266 -1.35 28.85 -11.36
N GLU A 267 -2.07 29.69 -12.09
CA GLU A 267 -1.60 30.40 -13.28
C GLU A 267 -0.54 31.45 -12.94
N ASP A 268 -0.61 32.01 -11.74
CA ASP A 268 0.30 33.07 -11.26
C ASP A 268 1.60 32.53 -10.62
N ILE A 269 1.77 31.21 -10.57
CA ILE A 269 2.95 30.58 -9.98
C ILE A 269 4.12 30.66 -10.94
N GLU A 270 5.14 31.41 -10.55
CA GLU A 270 6.38 31.53 -11.31
C GLU A 270 7.38 30.43 -10.89
N PHE A 271 7.72 29.56 -11.83
CA PHE A 271 8.78 28.57 -11.63
C PHE A 271 10.16 29.22 -11.79
N ILE A 272 11.11 28.75 -10.98
CA ILE A 272 12.50 29.17 -11.08
C ILE A 272 13.17 28.41 -12.23
N GLU A 273 13.77 29.16 -13.14
CA GLU A 273 14.39 28.64 -14.35
C GLU A 273 15.45 27.56 -14.07
N GLY A 274 15.33 26.40 -14.73
CA GLY A 274 16.26 25.29 -14.65
C GLY A 274 16.13 24.40 -13.42
N SER A 275 15.26 24.75 -12.45
CA SER A 275 15.08 23.93 -11.25
C SER A 275 14.37 22.61 -11.54
N LEU A 276 13.31 22.64 -12.36
CA LEU A 276 12.59 21.43 -12.75
C LEU A 276 13.45 20.51 -13.61
N GLU A 277 14.22 21.05 -14.53
CA GLU A 277 15.15 20.30 -15.38
C GLU A 277 16.21 19.62 -14.54
N LYS A 278 16.75 20.32 -13.53
CA LYS A 278 17.73 19.75 -12.63
C LYS A 278 17.19 18.63 -11.74
N LEU A 279 15.96 18.78 -11.27
CA LEU A 279 15.30 17.71 -10.52
C LEU A 279 14.99 16.49 -11.40
N LYS A 280 14.64 16.69 -12.67
CA LYS A 280 14.51 15.58 -13.64
C LYS A 280 15.83 14.86 -13.85
N GLU A 281 16.94 15.59 -14.02
CA GLU A 281 18.29 15.00 -14.08
C GLU A 281 18.60 14.15 -12.84
N PHE A 282 18.24 14.63 -11.64
CA PHE A 282 18.40 13.84 -10.42
C PHE A 282 17.51 12.59 -10.40
N LYS A 283 16.29 12.66 -10.92
CA LYS A 283 15.43 11.47 -11.07
C LYS A 283 16.04 10.45 -12.03
N GLU A 284 16.56 10.88 -13.17
CA GLU A 284 17.26 10.02 -14.15
C GLU A 284 18.49 9.35 -13.53
N LYS A 285 19.18 10.05 -12.61
CA LYS A 285 20.29 9.52 -11.82
C LYS A 285 19.84 8.68 -10.62
N GLU A 286 18.55 8.33 -10.54
CA GLU A 286 17.94 7.48 -9.49
C GLU A 286 17.99 8.07 -8.07
N TYR A 287 18.02 9.40 -7.90
CA TYR A 287 17.84 10.02 -6.60
C TYR A 287 16.37 9.96 -6.16
N PHE A 288 16.18 9.80 -4.85
CA PHE A 288 14.87 9.87 -4.21
C PHE A 288 14.57 11.33 -3.85
N ILE A 289 13.53 11.93 -4.42
CA ILE A 289 13.24 13.36 -4.22
C ILE A 289 12.04 13.52 -3.29
N VAL A 290 12.29 14.13 -2.14
CA VAL A 290 11.28 14.55 -1.16
C VAL A 290 11.02 16.04 -1.32
N LEU A 291 9.83 16.41 -1.78
CA LEU A 291 9.41 17.80 -1.77
C LEU A 291 9.01 18.21 -0.35
N THR A 292 9.51 19.35 0.12
CA THR A 292 9.15 19.92 1.42
C THR A 292 8.54 21.30 1.26
N SER A 293 7.52 21.64 2.06
CA SER A 293 6.89 22.97 2.05
C SER A 293 6.26 23.29 3.39
N SER A 294 6.26 24.57 3.75
CA SER A 294 5.47 25.07 4.88
C SER A 294 4.03 25.47 4.50
N ARG A 295 3.69 25.39 3.21
CA ARG A 295 2.31 25.66 2.77
C ARG A 295 1.35 24.55 3.24
N PRO A 296 0.08 24.90 3.45
CA PRO A 296 -0.98 23.90 3.65
C PRO A 296 -1.07 22.91 2.50
N SER A 297 -1.41 21.65 2.82
CA SER A 297 -1.45 20.55 1.86
C SER A 297 -2.35 20.82 0.65
N ASP A 298 -3.50 21.46 0.83
CA ASP A 298 -4.42 21.86 -0.25
C ASP A 298 -3.78 22.82 -1.27
N LYS A 299 -2.91 23.72 -0.79
CA LYS A 299 -2.17 24.67 -1.65
C LYS A 299 -1.01 23.99 -2.39
N VAL A 300 -0.31 23.07 -1.72
CA VAL A 300 0.81 22.31 -2.31
C VAL A 300 0.34 21.37 -3.41
N PHE A 301 -0.78 20.67 -3.22
CA PHE A 301 -1.28 19.72 -4.21
C PHE A 301 -1.52 20.32 -5.58
N SER A 302 -2.08 21.51 -5.65
CA SER A 302 -2.33 22.19 -6.94
C SER A 302 -1.02 22.52 -7.68
N VAL A 303 0.02 22.94 -6.95
CA VAL A 303 1.36 23.20 -7.52
C VAL A 303 1.99 21.89 -8.00
N VAL A 304 1.89 20.83 -7.23
CA VAL A 304 2.43 19.50 -7.57
C VAL A 304 1.77 18.94 -8.82
N GLU A 305 0.45 19.07 -8.98
CA GLU A 305 -0.26 18.65 -10.21
C GLU A 305 0.27 19.42 -11.44
N LYS A 306 0.54 20.71 -11.29
CA LYS A 306 1.18 21.49 -12.36
C LYS A 306 2.59 20.99 -12.66
N ILE A 307 3.41 20.71 -11.65
CA ILE A 307 4.76 20.16 -11.81
C ILE A 307 4.69 18.77 -12.48
N ARG A 308 3.74 17.93 -12.08
CA ARG A 308 3.52 16.61 -12.67
C ARG A 308 3.15 16.71 -14.15
N SER A 309 2.29 17.69 -14.52
CA SER A 309 1.96 17.95 -15.93
C SER A 309 3.16 18.40 -16.77
N LEU A 310 4.21 18.94 -16.12
CA LEU A 310 5.49 19.30 -16.73
C LEU A 310 6.50 18.13 -16.74
N GLY A 311 6.08 16.93 -16.33
CA GLY A 311 6.87 15.70 -16.42
C GLY A 311 7.83 15.44 -15.27
N LEU A 312 7.59 16.01 -14.07
CA LEU A 312 8.34 15.68 -12.87
C LEU A 312 7.41 15.12 -11.79
N GLU A 313 7.76 13.97 -11.24
CA GLU A 313 7.06 13.32 -10.13
C GLU A 313 7.98 13.22 -8.91
N PHE A 314 7.47 13.64 -7.74
CA PHE A 314 8.17 13.50 -6.47
C PHE A 314 7.92 12.11 -5.87
N ASP A 315 8.92 11.55 -5.21
CA ASP A 315 8.78 10.27 -4.52
C ASP A 315 8.00 10.43 -3.20
N GLN A 316 8.13 11.60 -2.57
CA GLN A 316 7.40 11.96 -1.37
C GLN A 316 7.16 13.46 -1.30
N ILE A 317 6.06 13.85 -0.65
CA ILE A 317 5.70 15.26 -0.41
C ILE A 317 5.42 15.41 1.08
N VAL A 318 6.08 16.41 1.69
CA VAL A 318 5.90 16.78 3.10
C VAL A 318 5.51 18.24 3.15
N CYS A 319 4.27 18.53 3.50
CA CYS A 319 3.71 19.88 3.63
C CYS A 319 3.27 20.16 5.07
N ASP A 320 2.69 21.32 5.30
CA ASP A 320 2.28 21.77 6.64
C ASP A 320 3.45 21.86 7.66
N LEU A 321 4.69 22.04 7.15
CA LEU A 321 5.85 22.19 8.02
C LEU A 321 5.84 23.56 8.72
N PRO A 322 6.34 23.66 9.96
CA PRO A 322 6.52 24.93 10.61
C PRO A 322 7.37 25.90 9.77
N VAL A 323 6.97 27.18 9.75
CA VAL A 323 7.79 28.23 9.14
C VAL A 323 9.02 28.44 10.02
N GLY A 324 10.21 28.22 9.46
CA GLY A 324 11.47 28.39 10.19
C GLY A 324 12.57 27.48 9.65
N PRO A 325 13.74 27.50 10.31
CA PRO A 325 14.86 26.68 9.89
C PRO A 325 14.56 25.19 10.05
N LYS A 326 14.90 24.41 9.04
CA LYS A 326 14.79 22.95 9.06
C LYS A 326 16.06 22.36 9.66
N ILE A 327 15.92 21.49 10.63
CA ILE A 327 17.03 20.82 11.31
C ILE A 327 17.01 19.36 10.89
N GLN A 328 18.07 18.89 10.28
CA GLN A 328 18.28 17.49 9.96
C GLN A 328 19.25 16.88 10.98
N ILE A 329 18.82 15.81 11.65
CA ILE A 329 19.66 15.04 12.55
C ILE A 329 19.98 13.70 11.86
N SER A 330 21.24 13.43 11.64
CA SER A 330 21.73 12.18 11.07
C SER A 330 22.96 11.69 11.80
N ASP A 331 23.21 10.39 11.75
CA ASP A 331 24.44 9.79 12.25
C ASP A 331 25.62 10.00 11.27
N SER A 332 26.80 9.61 11.70
CA SER A 332 27.97 9.50 10.83
C SER A 332 28.38 8.03 10.67
N LYS A 333 28.87 7.66 9.50
CA LYS A 333 29.47 6.35 9.26
C LYS A 333 30.91 6.54 8.83
N ASP A 334 31.82 5.83 9.48
CA ASP A 334 33.24 5.90 9.19
C ASP A 334 33.83 7.33 9.26
N GLY A 335 33.33 8.16 10.19
CA GLY A 335 33.74 9.55 10.38
C GLY A 335 33.24 10.53 9.32
N LYS A 336 32.38 10.10 8.37
CA LYS A 336 31.76 10.96 7.36
C LYS A 336 30.31 11.24 7.69
N PRO A 337 29.85 12.50 7.59
CA PRO A 337 28.45 12.81 7.77
C PRO A 337 27.60 12.08 6.70
N ARG A 338 26.41 11.59 7.07
CA ARG A 338 25.45 10.98 6.14
C ARG A 338 24.50 11.97 5.51
N ALA A 339 24.62 13.24 5.85
CA ALA A 339 23.82 14.30 5.26
C ALA A 339 24.71 15.44 4.83
N GLU A 340 24.46 15.97 3.65
CA GLU A 340 25.08 17.19 3.13
C GLU A 340 24.00 18.24 2.95
N VAL A 341 24.31 19.50 3.25
CA VAL A 341 23.39 20.61 3.12
C VAL A 341 23.89 21.52 1.99
N TYR A 342 23.06 21.67 0.97
CA TYR A 342 23.30 22.60 -0.11
C TYR A 342 22.34 23.78 0.04
N ILE A 343 22.87 24.99 0.13
CA ILE A 343 22.10 26.22 0.30
C ILE A 343 22.13 26.96 -1.02
N ALA A 344 20.97 27.10 -1.67
CA ALA A 344 20.80 28.00 -2.80
C ALA A 344 20.31 29.35 -2.29
N GLU A 345 20.69 30.44 -2.99
CA GLU A 345 20.12 31.76 -2.71
C GLU A 345 18.64 31.76 -3.09
N THR A 346 17.85 32.51 -2.32
CA THR A 346 16.40 32.58 -2.51
C THR A 346 16.06 33.02 -3.94
N ASN A 347 15.22 32.27 -4.63
CA ASN A 347 14.82 32.48 -6.03
C ASN A 347 15.93 32.29 -7.10
N GLU A 348 17.12 31.81 -6.75
CA GLU A 348 18.16 31.44 -7.70
C GLU A 348 18.03 30.00 -8.19
N GLY A 349 17.34 29.15 -7.43
CA GLY A 349 17.11 27.75 -7.74
C GLY A 349 18.36 26.88 -7.67
N ILE A 350 18.30 25.72 -8.32
CA ILE A 350 19.37 24.68 -8.26
C ILE A 350 19.96 24.34 -9.62
N LYS A 351 19.78 25.17 -10.64
CA LYS A 351 20.25 24.92 -12.01
C LYS A 351 21.73 24.54 -12.09
N LYS A 352 22.57 25.13 -11.24
CA LYS A 352 24.03 24.91 -11.20
C LYS A 352 24.48 23.90 -10.15
N LEU A 353 23.53 23.30 -9.41
CA LEU A 353 23.87 22.38 -8.33
C LEU A 353 24.41 21.06 -8.90
N GLU A 354 25.59 20.67 -8.46
CA GLU A 354 26.16 19.35 -8.71
C GLU A 354 26.17 18.56 -7.41
N ILE A 355 25.61 17.35 -7.46
CA ILE A 355 25.58 16.40 -6.34
C ILE A 355 26.41 15.20 -6.77
N PRO A 356 27.30 14.67 -5.90
CA PRO A 356 28.19 13.55 -6.20
C PRO A 356 27.49 12.24 -6.58
#